data_8d48f4422767833d1b00d218d2affcdd
#
_entry.id   8d48f4422767833d1b00d218d2affcdd
#
_cell.length_a   1.000
_cell.length_b   1.000
_cell.length_c   1.000
_cell.angle_alpha   90.00
_cell.angle_beta   90.00
_cell.angle_gamma   90.00
#
_symmetry.space_group_name_H-M   'P 1'
#
loop_
_entity.id
_entity.type
_entity.pdbx_description
1 polymer ?
#
loop_
_entity_poly.entity_id
_entity_poly.type
_entity_poly.pdbx_seq_one_letter_code
_entity_poly.pdbx_strand_id
1 'polypeptide(L)'
;MPSSGYKPIPRNIKVPAMKAPTFSRLFLLTLSVLPLMSVPLPGRAAEPTPASVAPDAGLFRPDNLAAWCIVPFDKAKRSPEERAAMLEKLGITKFVYDYRKEHISQWDEELEALRRHKVELLGWWFPGGLNEEARNTLALFQRHGVKPQLWITGGGGSVQAATPEEQEHRVAAEVARIRPIAEAAAPQGLKVGLYNHGAWFGEPENQIEIIERLKSAGITNIGIVYNQHHGHGHIERFTELMTRMRPYLICVNLNGMDLGGDTRGRKIIPLGVGTEDVRLLSILRKSGYKGPIGILNHTNEDAEARLSDNLAGLRWLLPQLDGLPASTKPQYLSWQETEASVAQKPKP
;
A
#
# COMPACT_ATOMS: atom_id res chain seq x y z
N MET A 1 31.15 3.92 -43.05
CA MET A 1 31.18 5.36 -43.40
C MET A 1 29.88 5.71 -44.11
N PRO A 2 29.19 6.83 -43.82
CA PRO A 2 29.61 8.01 -43.10
C PRO A 2 28.78 8.35 -41.88
N SER A 3 29.38 9.16 -41.00
CA SER A 3 28.84 9.76 -39.80
C SER A 3 27.87 10.91 -40.12
N SER A 4 26.72 10.95 -39.47
CA SER A 4 25.78 12.08 -39.48
C SER A 4 25.89 12.84 -38.16
N GLY A 5 26.43 14.07 -38.27
CA GLY A 5 26.66 14.95 -37.13
C GLY A 5 25.38 15.63 -36.63
N TYR A 6 25.25 15.68 -35.34
CA TYR A 6 24.20 16.41 -34.62
C TYR A 6 24.67 17.85 -34.37
N LYS A 7 23.92 18.86 -34.87
CA LYS A 7 24.17 20.30 -34.59
C LYS A 7 23.23 20.74 -33.47
N PRO A 8 23.70 21.48 -32.46
CA PRO A 8 22.83 22.02 -31.40
C PRO A 8 22.15 23.33 -31.84
N ILE A 9 20.91 23.52 -31.40
CA ILE A 9 20.08 24.70 -31.61
C ILE A 9 20.38 25.74 -30.51
N PRO A 10 20.57 27.04 -30.81
CA PRO A 10 20.86 28.05 -29.80
C PRO A 10 19.62 28.51 -29.06
N ARG A 11 19.72 28.62 -27.70
CA ARG A 11 18.77 29.31 -26.83
C ARG A 11 19.01 30.82 -26.92
N ASN A 12 17.97 31.59 -27.26
CA ASN A 12 17.79 32.96 -26.81
C ASN A 12 16.41 33.46 -27.22
N ILE A 13 15.45 33.45 -26.26
CA ILE A 13 14.20 34.19 -26.38
C ILE A 13 14.14 35.14 -25.17
N LYS A 14 14.29 36.44 -25.45
CA LYS A 14 14.05 37.55 -24.49
C LYS A 14 12.56 37.80 -24.37
N VAL A 15 12.07 37.78 -23.12
CA VAL A 15 10.70 38.18 -22.77
C VAL A 15 10.73 39.66 -22.36
N PRO A 16 9.85 40.54 -22.90
CA PRO A 16 9.79 41.95 -22.50
C PRO A 16 9.01 42.15 -21.21
N ALA A 17 9.51 43.01 -20.33
CA ALA A 17 8.90 43.40 -19.08
C ALA A 17 7.67 44.33 -19.31
N MET A 18 6.54 43.99 -18.70
CA MET A 18 5.34 44.87 -18.64
C MET A 18 5.43 45.75 -17.40
N LYS A 19 5.25 47.08 -17.64
CA LYS A 19 5.16 48.13 -16.61
C LYS A 19 3.77 48.13 -15.99
N ALA A 20 3.70 48.24 -14.68
CA ALA A 20 2.48 48.46 -13.90
C ALA A 20 2.10 49.95 -13.87
N PRO A 21 0.80 50.30 -13.90
CA PRO A 21 0.37 51.70 -13.76
C PRO A 21 0.17 52.05 -12.26
N THR A 22 0.74 53.20 -11.90
CA THR A 22 0.57 53.88 -10.62
C THR A 22 -0.77 54.68 -10.64
N PHE A 23 -1.63 54.45 -9.64
CA PHE A 23 -2.75 55.31 -9.34
C PHE A 23 -2.56 55.95 -7.96
N SER A 24 -2.24 57.26 -7.97
CA SER A 24 -2.33 58.13 -6.79
C SER A 24 -3.75 58.62 -6.64
N ARG A 25 -4.39 58.45 -5.50
CA ARG A 25 -5.52 59.28 -5.07
C ARG A 25 -5.31 59.72 -3.63
N LEU A 26 -5.12 60.98 -3.51
CA LEU A 26 -5.05 61.79 -2.30
C LEU A 26 -6.47 61.97 -1.75
N PHE A 27 -6.76 61.56 -0.51
CA PHE A 27 -7.98 61.93 0.21
C PHE A 27 -7.61 62.72 1.48
N LEU A 28 -8.08 63.92 1.53
CA LEU A 28 -8.04 64.79 2.73
C LEU A 28 -8.98 64.23 3.80
N LEU A 29 -8.45 64.01 5.01
CA LEU A 29 -9.24 63.72 6.20
C LEU A 29 -9.41 64.99 7.02
N THR A 30 -10.65 65.41 7.19
CA THR A 30 -11.07 66.45 8.16
C THR A 30 -11.19 65.82 9.55
N LEU A 31 -10.48 66.38 10.51
CA LEU A 31 -10.49 65.99 11.90
C LEU A 31 -11.73 66.56 12.60
N SER A 32 -12.66 65.70 13.03
CA SER A 32 -13.72 66.07 13.99
C SER A 32 -13.44 65.43 15.33
N VAL A 33 -13.24 66.27 16.35
CA VAL A 33 -13.02 65.86 17.74
C VAL A 33 -14.38 65.65 18.41
N LEU A 34 -14.68 64.43 18.86
CA LEU A 34 -15.79 64.09 19.75
C LEU A 34 -15.29 63.61 21.09
N PRO A 35 -16.00 63.89 22.20
CA PRO A 35 -15.52 63.62 23.57
C PRO A 35 -15.57 62.13 23.93
N LEU A 36 -14.53 61.67 24.62
CA LEU A 36 -14.41 60.32 25.15
C LEU A 36 -15.50 60.05 26.21
N MET A 37 -16.45 59.20 25.94
CA MET A 37 -17.22 58.48 26.94
C MET A 37 -16.57 57.11 27.20
N SER A 38 -16.14 56.90 28.44
CA SER A 38 -15.58 55.65 28.92
C SER A 38 -16.64 54.56 29.00
N VAL A 39 -16.66 53.63 28.04
CA VAL A 39 -17.49 52.43 28.09
C VAL A 39 -16.62 51.29 28.75
N PRO A 40 -17.10 50.57 29.79
CA PRO A 40 -16.36 49.44 30.32
C PRO A 40 -16.28 48.32 29.25
N LEU A 41 -15.06 47.86 29.02
CA LEU A 41 -14.77 46.73 28.14
C LEU A 41 -15.45 45.46 28.65
N PRO A 42 -16.29 44.77 27.85
CA PRO A 42 -16.77 43.44 28.23
C PRO A 42 -15.56 42.47 28.32
N GLY A 43 -15.55 41.68 29.40
CA GLY A 43 -14.51 40.68 29.62
C GLY A 43 -14.35 39.79 28.38
N ARG A 44 -13.12 39.69 27.91
CA ARG A 44 -12.73 38.81 26.79
C ARG A 44 -13.09 37.37 27.19
N ALA A 45 -14.18 36.83 26.63
CA ALA A 45 -14.49 35.41 26.74
C ALA A 45 -13.27 34.64 26.20
N ALA A 46 -12.77 33.68 26.97
CA ALA A 46 -11.70 32.80 26.52
C ALA A 46 -12.14 32.16 25.19
N GLU A 47 -11.34 32.34 24.14
CA GLU A 47 -11.56 31.64 22.88
C GLU A 47 -11.58 30.14 23.18
N PRO A 48 -12.56 29.37 22.69
CA PRO A 48 -12.55 27.93 22.85
C PRO A 48 -11.28 27.39 22.21
N THR A 49 -10.47 26.71 23.03
CA THR A 49 -9.30 25.94 22.52
C THR A 49 -9.80 25.08 21.36
N PRO A 50 -9.19 25.16 20.17
CA PRO A 50 -9.62 24.32 19.06
C PRO A 50 -9.54 22.86 19.52
N ALA A 51 -10.69 22.19 19.54
CA ALA A 51 -10.73 20.75 19.77
C ALA A 51 -9.73 20.13 18.81
N SER A 52 -8.77 19.34 19.35
CA SER A 52 -7.81 18.62 18.54
C SER A 52 -8.61 17.67 17.63
N VAL A 53 -8.79 18.07 16.38
CA VAL A 53 -9.37 17.19 15.36
C VAL A 53 -8.44 16.00 15.29
N ALA A 54 -8.92 14.82 15.69
CA ALA A 54 -8.16 13.60 15.52
C ALA A 54 -7.74 13.50 14.05
N PRO A 55 -6.47 13.18 13.75
CA PRO A 55 -6.01 13.13 12.38
C PRO A 55 -6.92 12.21 11.58
N ASP A 56 -7.44 12.69 10.44
CA ASP A 56 -8.23 11.87 9.54
C ASP A 56 -7.36 10.71 9.05
N ALA A 57 -7.62 9.53 9.56
CA ALA A 57 -6.91 8.33 9.18
C ALA A 57 -7.12 8.01 7.67
N GLY A 58 -8.19 8.55 7.05
CA GLY A 58 -8.44 8.48 5.62
C GLY A 58 -8.24 7.08 5.06
N LEU A 59 -7.22 6.91 4.22
CA LEU A 59 -6.84 5.63 3.64
C LEU A 59 -6.49 4.56 4.68
N PHE A 60 -5.91 4.95 5.81
CA PHE A 60 -5.37 4.06 6.85
C PHE A 60 -6.33 3.84 8.04
N ARG A 61 -7.61 4.11 7.86
CA ARG A 61 -8.62 3.86 8.90
C ARG A 61 -8.75 2.35 9.19
N PRO A 62 -9.07 1.95 10.43
CA PRO A 62 -9.07 0.55 10.86
C PRO A 62 -9.90 -0.38 9.98
N ASP A 63 -11.07 0.05 9.55
CA ASP A 63 -11.97 -0.72 8.68
C ASP A 63 -11.47 -0.90 7.24
N ASN A 64 -10.37 -0.24 6.86
CA ASN A 64 -9.70 -0.41 5.57
C ASN A 64 -8.44 -1.29 5.66
N LEU A 65 -8.07 -1.72 6.88
CA LEU A 65 -6.88 -2.55 7.11
C LEU A 65 -7.22 -4.03 7.02
N ALA A 66 -6.34 -4.80 6.40
CA ALA A 66 -6.43 -6.25 6.30
C ALA A 66 -5.17 -6.93 6.86
N ALA A 67 -5.33 -7.99 7.65
CA ALA A 67 -4.19 -8.82 8.06
C ALA A 67 -3.71 -9.69 6.91
N TRP A 68 -2.39 -9.75 6.70
CA TRP A 68 -1.74 -10.53 5.66
C TRP A 68 -0.55 -11.34 6.20
N CYS A 69 -0.34 -12.56 5.73
CA CYS A 69 0.73 -13.47 6.13
C CYS A 69 0.68 -13.84 7.63
N ILE A 70 -0.46 -14.30 8.13
CA ILE A 70 -0.66 -14.71 9.53
C ILE A 70 -1.04 -16.19 9.70
N VAL A 71 -1.07 -16.97 8.63
CA VAL A 71 -1.44 -18.41 8.72
C VAL A 71 -0.18 -19.26 8.92
N PRO A 72 0.74 -19.39 7.94
CA PRO A 72 1.93 -20.21 8.12
C PRO A 72 3.02 -19.55 8.97
N PHE A 73 2.90 -18.25 9.23
CA PHE A 73 3.91 -17.44 9.91
C PHE A 73 3.52 -17.06 11.35
N ASP A 74 2.51 -17.70 11.91
CA ASP A 74 2.12 -17.50 13.30
C ASP A 74 2.84 -18.53 14.21
N LYS A 75 3.68 -18.04 15.11
CA LYS A 75 4.36 -18.86 16.12
C LYS A 75 3.37 -19.65 16.99
N ALA A 76 2.21 -19.06 17.29
CA ALA A 76 1.17 -19.71 18.09
C ALA A 76 0.39 -20.77 17.30
N LYS A 77 0.50 -20.80 15.97
CA LYS A 77 -0.20 -21.74 15.08
C LYS A 77 -1.71 -21.78 15.34
N ARG A 78 -2.31 -20.60 15.46
CA ARG A 78 -3.74 -20.45 15.76
C ARG A 78 -4.61 -21.22 14.78
N SER A 79 -5.60 -21.91 15.32
CA SER A 79 -6.71 -22.51 14.57
C SER A 79 -7.52 -21.42 13.85
N PRO A 80 -8.40 -21.77 12.89
CA PRO A 80 -9.31 -20.81 12.23
C PRO A 80 -10.10 -19.94 13.23
N GLU A 81 -10.67 -20.55 14.26
CA GLU A 81 -11.45 -19.83 15.29
C GLU A 81 -10.58 -18.88 16.11
N GLU A 82 -9.44 -19.35 16.61
CA GLU A 82 -8.52 -18.51 17.38
C GLU A 82 -7.96 -17.35 16.56
N ARG A 83 -7.74 -17.54 15.26
CA ARG A 83 -7.29 -16.51 14.33
C ARG A 83 -8.35 -15.47 14.10
N ALA A 84 -9.60 -15.89 13.84
CA ALA A 84 -10.71 -14.98 13.66
C ALA A 84 -11.01 -14.16 14.92
N ALA A 85 -10.98 -14.80 16.10
CA ALA A 85 -11.13 -14.12 17.40
C ALA A 85 -9.99 -13.11 17.66
N MET A 86 -8.75 -13.44 17.30
CA MET A 86 -7.61 -12.53 17.38
C MET A 86 -7.81 -11.29 16.51
N LEU A 87 -8.28 -11.46 15.27
CA LEU A 87 -8.55 -10.34 14.36
C LEU A 87 -9.66 -9.43 14.91
N GLU A 88 -10.75 -10.00 15.41
CA GLU A 88 -11.83 -9.24 16.07
C GLU A 88 -11.31 -8.47 17.28
N LYS A 89 -10.53 -9.09 18.16
CA LYS A 89 -9.89 -8.46 19.32
C LYS A 89 -9.02 -7.26 18.93
N LEU A 90 -8.30 -7.35 17.81
CA LEU A 90 -7.44 -6.28 17.30
C LEU A 90 -8.22 -5.20 16.51
N GLY A 91 -9.52 -5.39 16.28
CA GLY A 91 -10.34 -4.49 15.47
C GLY A 91 -10.03 -4.55 13.96
N ILE A 92 -9.41 -5.63 13.50
CA ILE A 92 -9.11 -5.87 12.08
C ILE A 92 -10.29 -6.63 11.47
N THR A 93 -10.97 -5.97 10.53
CA THR A 93 -12.20 -6.50 9.92
C THR A 93 -11.99 -7.14 8.55
N LYS A 94 -10.75 -7.18 8.06
CA LYS A 94 -10.42 -7.80 6.77
C LYS A 94 -9.21 -8.72 6.90
N PHE A 95 -9.23 -9.77 6.11
CA PHE A 95 -8.20 -10.80 6.15
C PHE A 95 -7.85 -11.30 4.75
N VAL A 96 -6.59 -11.61 4.53
CA VAL A 96 -6.10 -12.29 3.33
C VAL A 96 -5.50 -13.64 3.74
N TYR A 97 -6.03 -14.71 3.17
CA TYR A 97 -5.67 -16.08 3.54
C TYR A 97 -4.50 -16.61 2.72
N ASP A 98 -3.39 -16.90 3.40
CA ASP A 98 -2.14 -17.39 2.81
C ASP A 98 -1.83 -18.84 3.19
N TYR A 99 -2.78 -19.71 2.99
CA TYR A 99 -2.70 -21.13 3.35
C TYR A 99 -1.49 -21.87 2.79
N ARG A 100 -1.24 -23.04 3.37
CA ARG A 100 -0.33 -24.09 2.84
C ARG A 100 -1.14 -25.38 2.67
N LYS A 101 -0.56 -26.41 2.07
CA LYS A 101 -1.27 -27.69 1.79
C LYS A 101 -1.92 -28.29 3.02
N GLU A 102 -1.29 -28.21 4.17
CA GLU A 102 -1.80 -28.69 5.46
C GLU A 102 -3.09 -27.99 5.93
N HIS A 103 -3.37 -26.79 5.42
CA HIS A 103 -4.56 -26.02 5.77
C HIS A 103 -5.76 -26.31 4.86
N ILE A 104 -5.59 -27.08 3.77
CA ILE A 104 -6.67 -27.30 2.77
C ILE A 104 -7.89 -27.95 3.42
N SER A 105 -7.69 -28.89 4.34
CA SER A 105 -8.79 -29.54 5.08
C SER A 105 -9.56 -28.62 6.01
N GLN A 106 -9.04 -27.44 6.31
CA GLN A 106 -9.64 -26.43 7.21
C GLN A 106 -10.31 -25.27 6.48
N TRP A 107 -10.38 -25.28 5.16
CA TRP A 107 -10.89 -24.15 4.38
C TRP A 107 -12.34 -23.76 4.71
N ASP A 108 -13.23 -24.74 4.86
CA ASP A 108 -14.61 -24.51 5.25
C ASP A 108 -14.68 -23.91 6.66
N GLU A 109 -13.92 -24.47 7.61
CA GLU A 109 -13.85 -23.98 8.99
C GLU A 109 -13.32 -22.54 9.08
N GLU A 110 -12.28 -22.21 8.26
CA GLU A 110 -11.74 -20.85 8.17
C GLU A 110 -12.81 -19.84 7.75
N LEU A 111 -13.54 -20.14 6.67
CA LEU A 111 -14.57 -19.23 6.16
C LEU A 111 -15.75 -19.10 7.14
N GLU A 112 -16.10 -20.17 7.83
CA GLU A 112 -17.14 -20.12 8.88
C GLU A 112 -16.72 -19.33 10.10
N ALA A 113 -15.46 -19.46 10.55
CA ALA A 113 -14.90 -18.68 11.64
C ALA A 113 -14.88 -17.19 11.30
N LEU A 114 -14.35 -16.83 10.12
CA LEU A 114 -14.34 -15.44 9.65
C LEU A 114 -15.75 -14.84 9.63
N ARG A 115 -16.75 -15.60 9.17
CA ARG A 115 -18.16 -15.14 9.16
C ARG A 115 -18.70 -14.91 10.56
N ARG A 116 -18.42 -15.81 11.53
CA ARG A 116 -18.86 -15.66 12.93
C ARG A 116 -18.29 -14.39 13.56
N HIS A 117 -17.02 -14.11 13.31
CA HIS A 117 -16.30 -12.94 13.84
C HIS A 117 -16.42 -11.67 12.97
N LYS A 118 -17.27 -11.70 11.92
CA LYS A 118 -17.53 -10.57 11.01
C LYS A 118 -16.25 -10.03 10.36
N VAL A 119 -15.32 -10.92 10.05
CA VAL A 119 -14.10 -10.61 9.30
C VAL A 119 -14.33 -10.91 7.83
N GLU A 120 -14.16 -9.92 6.97
CA GLU A 120 -14.26 -10.05 5.52
C GLU A 120 -13.04 -10.80 4.97
N LEU A 121 -13.25 -11.85 4.16
CA LEU A 121 -12.19 -12.44 3.37
C LEU A 121 -11.90 -11.54 2.17
N LEU A 122 -10.89 -10.67 2.29
CA LEU A 122 -10.49 -9.72 1.26
C LEU A 122 -9.74 -10.38 0.11
N GLY A 123 -8.86 -11.34 0.41
CA GLY A 123 -8.00 -11.96 -0.58
C GLY A 123 -7.61 -13.38 -0.21
N TRP A 124 -7.10 -14.08 -1.21
CA TRP A 124 -6.69 -15.47 -1.12
C TRP A 124 -5.44 -15.72 -1.94
N TRP A 125 -4.44 -16.33 -1.33
CA TRP A 125 -3.26 -16.80 -2.04
C TRP A 125 -3.66 -17.91 -2.99
N PHE A 126 -3.66 -17.65 -4.29
CA PHE A 126 -4.28 -18.50 -5.29
C PHE A 126 -3.24 -19.22 -6.13
N PRO A 127 -3.48 -20.47 -6.58
CA PRO A 127 -2.58 -21.18 -7.47
C PRO A 127 -2.21 -20.39 -8.73
N GLY A 128 -0.97 -20.53 -9.18
CA GLY A 128 -0.46 -19.83 -10.36
C GLY A 128 -1.04 -20.27 -11.69
N GLY A 129 -1.90 -21.31 -11.72
CA GLY A 129 -2.60 -21.82 -12.89
C GLY A 129 -3.97 -22.37 -12.53
N LEU A 130 -4.85 -22.56 -13.50
CA LEU A 130 -6.20 -23.11 -13.30
C LEU A 130 -6.15 -24.65 -13.18
N ASN A 131 -5.46 -25.15 -12.13
CA ASN A 131 -5.36 -26.55 -11.79
C ASN A 131 -6.59 -27.03 -10.97
N GLU A 132 -6.55 -28.26 -10.44
CA GLU A 132 -7.61 -28.83 -9.61
C GLU A 132 -7.82 -28.04 -8.32
N GLU A 133 -6.72 -27.67 -7.62
CA GLU A 133 -6.77 -26.86 -6.39
C GLU A 133 -7.43 -25.50 -6.64
N ALA A 134 -7.11 -24.86 -7.77
CA ALA A 134 -7.74 -23.61 -8.18
C ALA A 134 -9.26 -23.76 -8.40
N ARG A 135 -9.69 -24.83 -9.06
CA ARG A 135 -11.13 -25.13 -9.27
C ARG A 135 -11.85 -25.44 -7.97
N ASN A 136 -11.23 -26.21 -7.07
CA ASN A 136 -11.77 -26.49 -5.75
C ASN A 136 -11.91 -25.21 -4.91
N THR A 137 -10.93 -24.30 -4.99
CA THR A 137 -10.99 -22.99 -4.36
C THR A 137 -12.14 -22.13 -4.89
N LEU A 138 -12.33 -22.08 -6.22
CA LEU A 138 -13.46 -21.35 -6.82
C LEU A 138 -14.83 -21.94 -6.40
N ALA A 139 -14.93 -23.26 -6.32
CA ALA A 139 -16.13 -23.94 -5.82
C ALA A 139 -16.38 -23.64 -4.32
N LEU A 140 -15.32 -23.56 -3.52
CA LEU A 140 -15.39 -23.16 -2.11
C LEU A 140 -16.01 -21.74 -1.99
N PHE A 141 -15.51 -20.77 -2.75
CA PHE A 141 -16.01 -19.40 -2.70
C PHE A 141 -17.48 -19.31 -3.13
N GLN A 142 -17.85 -20.04 -4.16
CA GLN A 142 -19.25 -20.11 -4.60
C GLN A 142 -20.15 -20.69 -3.50
N ARG A 143 -19.73 -21.77 -2.83
CA ARG A 143 -20.47 -22.45 -1.77
C ARG A 143 -20.69 -21.55 -0.53
N HIS A 144 -19.65 -20.76 -0.18
CA HIS A 144 -19.72 -19.83 0.98
C HIS A 144 -20.23 -18.43 0.60
N GLY A 145 -20.46 -18.14 -0.66
CA GLY A 145 -20.93 -16.83 -1.13
C GLY A 145 -19.93 -15.68 -0.94
N VAL A 146 -18.61 -15.99 -0.85
CA VAL A 146 -17.55 -15.01 -0.64
C VAL A 146 -16.90 -14.60 -1.97
N LYS A 147 -16.34 -13.38 -2.02
CA LYS A 147 -15.75 -12.82 -3.25
C LYS A 147 -14.37 -12.21 -3.00
N PRO A 148 -13.38 -13.01 -2.58
CA PRO A 148 -12.05 -12.49 -2.35
C PRO A 148 -11.33 -12.13 -3.67
N GLN A 149 -10.28 -11.32 -3.54
CA GLN A 149 -9.29 -11.15 -4.59
C GLN A 149 -8.42 -12.43 -4.69
N LEU A 150 -8.14 -12.89 -5.89
CA LEU A 150 -7.26 -14.04 -6.14
C LEU A 150 -5.83 -13.54 -6.35
N TRP A 151 -4.98 -13.65 -5.33
CA TRP A 151 -3.60 -13.16 -5.42
C TRP A 151 -2.69 -14.24 -6.00
N ILE A 152 -2.12 -13.96 -7.17
CA ILE A 152 -1.24 -14.87 -7.90
C ILE A 152 0.16 -14.28 -8.10
N THR A 153 1.16 -15.14 -8.09
CA THR A 153 2.53 -14.79 -8.50
C THR A 153 2.80 -15.27 -9.93
N GLY A 154 3.87 -14.80 -10.51
CA GLY A 154 4.30 -15.16 -11.85
C GLY A 154 5.69 -15.75 -11.94
N GLY A 155 6.18 -15.88 -13.17
CA GLY A 155 7.47 -16.47 -13.48
C GLY A 155 8.66 -15.69 -12.89
N GLY A 156 9.69 -16.45 -12.49
CA GLY A 156 10.96 -15.92 -12.02
C GLY A 156 11.89 -15.49 -13.16
N GLY A 157 13.19 -15.51 -12.88
CA GLY A 157 14.26 -15.13 -13.80
C GLY A 157 14.88 -13.78 -13.46
N SER A 158 15.69 -13.22 -14.38
CA SER A 158 16.28 -11.89 -14.20
C SER A 158 15.17 -10.81 -14.14
N VAL A 159 15.40 -9.77 -13.35
CA VAL A 159 14.45 -8.63 -13.22
C VAL A 159 14.16 -7.99 -14.58
N GLN A 160 15.16 -7.90 -15.45
CA GLN A 160 15.02 -7.37 -16.80
C GLN A 160 15.12 -8.48 -17.84
N ALA A 161 14.35 -8.39 -18.90
CA ALA A 161 14.57 -9.19 -20.10
C ALA A 161 15.82 -8.71 -20.82
N ALA A 162 16.57 -9.64 -21.42
CA ALA A 162 17.83 -9.30 -22.10
C ALA A 162 17.59 -8.61 -23.47
N THR A 163 16.45 -8.91 -24.10
CA THR A 163 16.06 -8.34 -25.41
C THR A 163 14.56 -7.99 -25.44
N PRO A 164 14.13 -7.12 -26.38
CA PRO A 164 12.72 -6.85 -26.60
C PRO A 164 11.91 -8.11 -26.93
N GLU A 165 12.49 -9.06 -27.68
CA GLU A 165 11.83 -10.33 -28.02
C GLU A 165 11.63 -11.21 -26.81
N GLU A 166 12.57 -11.23 -25.87
CA GLU A 166 12.42 -11.93 -24.60
C GLU A 166 11.33 -11.27 -23.73
N GLN A 167 11.27 -9.94 -23.69
CA GLN A 167 10.21 -9.20 -23.01
C GLN A 167 8.84 -9.58 -23.57
N GLU A 168 8.68 -9.53 -24.90
CA GLU A 168 7.46 -9.93 -25.58
C GLU A 168 7.05 -11.36 -25.23
N HIS A 169 8.00 -12.29 -25.30
CA HIS A 169 7.75 -13.70 -24.98
C HIS A 169 7.30 -13.89 -23.52
N ARG A 170 7.94 -13.22 -22.57
CA ARG A 170 7.59 -13.29 -21.15
C ARG A 170 6.17 -12.74 -20.89
N VAL A 171 5.84 -11.59 -21.48
CA VAL A 171 4.48 -11.00 -21.36
C VAL A 171 3.45 -11.91 -21.97
N ALA A 172 3.68 -12.45 -23.18
CA ALA A 172 2.74 -13.36 -23.86
C ALA A 172 2.52 -14.65 -23.06
N ALA A 173 3.59 -15.21 -22.46
CA ALA A 173 3.49 -16.41 -21.62
C ALA A 173 2.64 -16.14 -20.36
N GLU A 174 2.83 -15.02 -19.67
CA GLU A 174 2.04 -14.66 -18.49
C GLU A 174 0.58 -14.37 -18.86
N VAL A 175 0.31 -13.69 -19.98
CA VAL A 175 -1.04 -13.48 -20.49
C VAL A 175 -1.74 -14.81 -20.75
N ALA A 176 -1.07 -15.75 -21.41
CA ALA A 176 -1.61 -17.08 -21.68
C ALA A 176 -1.91 -17.87 -20.40
N ARG A 177 -1.06 -17.76 -19.37
CA ARG A 177 -1.20 -18.42 -18.07
C ARG A 177 -2.35 -17.85 -17.24
N ILE A 178 -2.48 -16.50 -17.23
CA ILE A 178 -3.41 -15.77 -16.35
C ILE A 178 -4.83 -15.76 -16.93
N ARG A 179 -4.96 -15.70 -18.26
CA ARG A 179 -6.26 -15.66 -18.95
C ARG A 179 -7.26 -16.70 -18.44
N PRO A 180 -6.96 -18.02 -18.39
CA PRO A 180 -7.92 -19.01 -17.92
C PRO A 180 -8.39 -18.80 -16.47
N ILE A 181 -7.50 -18.29 -15.61
CA ILE A 181 -7.84 -17.97 -14.20
C ILE A 181 -8.86 -16.83 -14.19
N ALA A 182 -8.59 -15.75 -14.93
CA ALA A 182 -9.44 -14.57 -14.97
C ALA A 182 -10.81 -14.86 -15.57
N GLU A 183 -10.86 -15.67 -16.63
CA GLU A 183 -12.10 -16.11 -17.27
C GLU A 183 -12.94 -17.00 -16.33
N ALA A 184 -12.32 -17.90 -15.56
CA ALA A 184 -13.00 -18.72 -14.56
C ALA A 184 -13.49 -17.92 -13.34
N ALA A 185 -12.79 -16.84 -12.97
CA ALA A 185 -13.10 -15.96 -11.85
C ALA A 185 -14.23 -14.96 -12.17
N ALA A 186 -14.33 -14.50 -13.41
CA ALA A 186 -15.24 -13.43 -13.84
C ALA A 186 -16.74 -13.72 -13.56
N PRO A 187 -17.29 -14.94 -13.83
CA PRO A 187 -18.70 -15.23 -13.55
C PRO A 187 -19.09 -15.10 -12.08
N GLN A 188 -18.13 -15.26 -11.14
CA GLN A 188 -18.33 -15.08 -9.71
C GLN A 188 -18.09 -13.63 -9.26
N GLY A 189 -17.69 -12.73 -10.16
CA GLY A 189 -17.34 -11.35 -9.84
C GLY A 189 -16.02 -11.21 -9.08
N LEU A 190 -15.13 -12.22 -9.18
CA LEU A 190 -13.82 -12.21 -8.50
C LEU A 190 -12.80 -11.42 -9.32
N LYS A 191 -11.86 -10.77 -8.62
CA LYS A 191 -10.72 -10.07 -9.23
C LYS A 191 -9.45 -10.89 -9.06
N VAL A 192 -8.61 -10.92 -10.08
CA VAL A 192 -7.27 -11.50 -10.03
C VAL A 192 -6.27 -10.40 -9.72
N GLY A 193 -5.47 -10.60 -8.68
CA GLY A 193 -4.42 -9.68 -8.26
C GLY A 193 -3.03 -10.20 -8.64
N LEU A 194 -2.32 -9.46 -9.47
CA LEU A 194 -0.91 -9.75 -9.78
C LEU A 194 -0.06 -9.28 -8.60
N TYR A 195 0.46 -10.23 -7.84
CA TYR A 195 1.25 -9.96 -6.63
C TYR A 195 2.73 -9.81 -6.98
N ASN A 196 3.36 -8.69 -6.61
CA ASN A 196 4.73 -8.34 -6.98
C ASN A 196 5.80 -9.15 -6.24
N HIS A 197 5.77 -10.47 -6.36
CA HIS A 197 6.70 -11.40 -5.70
C HIS A 197 8.09 -11.45 -6.38
N GLY A 198 8.77 -10.31 -6.49
CA GLY A 198 10.14 -10.23 -6.97
C GLY A 198 10.36 -10.66 -8.43
N ALA A 199 11.60 -10.60 -8.89
CA ALA A 199 12.04 -10.90 -10.25
C ALA A 199 11.25 -10.10 -11.32
N TRP A 200 11.28 -10.56 -12.57
CA TRP A 200 10.65 -9.88 -13.70
C TRP A 200 9.13 -9.66 -13.50
N PHE A 201 8.41 -10.65 -13.01
CA PHE A 201 6.96 -10.54 -12.77
C PHE A 201 6.63 -9.53 -11.66
N GLY A 202 7.53 -9.32 -10.72
CA GLY A 202 7.35 -8.39 -9.60
C GLY A 202 7.48 -6.91 -9.96
N GLU A 203 8.00 -6.61 -11.16
CA GLU A 203 8.10 -5.24 -11.63
C GLU A 203 6.74 -4.70 -12.06
N PRO A 204 6.28 -3.56 -11.48
CA PRO A 204 4.97 -3.00 -11.79
C PRO A 204 4.74 -2.72 -13.27
N GLU A 205 5.79 -2.35 -14.01
CA GLU A 205 5.73 -2.08 -15.43
C GLU A 205 5.34 -3.32 -16.23
N ASN A 206 5.92 -4.47 -15.89
CA ASN A 206 5.59 -5.74 -16.54
C ASN A 206 4.16 -6.18 -16.21
N GLN A 207 3.73 -5.98 -14.96
CA GLN A 207 2.34 -6.26 -14.55
C GLN A 207 1.34 -5.37 -15.29
N ILE A 208 1.64 -4.09 -15.48
CA ILE A 208 0.81 -3.17 -16.26
C ILE A 208 0.70 -3.67 -17.71
N GLU A 209 1.80 -4.05 -18.33
CA GLU A 209 1.79 -4.55 -19.71
C GLU A 209 0.93 -5.81 -19.86
N ILE A 210 1.06 -6.76 -18.94
CA ILE A 210 0.22 -7.97 -18.89
C ILE A 210 -1.26 -7.59 -18.76
N ILE A 211 -1.61 -6.67 -17.85
CA ILE A 211 -2.99 -6.24 -17.62
C ILE A 211 -3.56 -5.56 -18.87
N GLU A 212 -2.83 -4.66 -19.52
CA GLU A 212 -3.32 -3.97 -20.72
C GLU A 212 -3.54 -4.93 -21.90
N ARG A 213 -2.71 -5.96 -22.05
CA ARG A 213 -2.94 -7.01 -23.06
C ARG A 213 -4.19 -7.85 -22.76
N LEU A 214 -4.39 -8.23 -21.51
CA LEU A 214 -5.60 -8.95 -21.10
C LEU A 214 -6.84 -8.08 -21.28
N LYS A 215 -6.77 -6.81 -20.93
CA LYS A 215 -7.85 -5.84 -21.11
C LYS A 215 -8.19 -5.61 -22.58
N SER A 216 -7.19 -5.54 -23.46
CA SER A 216 -7.40 -5.45 -24.91
C SER A 216 -8.09 -6.70 -25.48
N ALA A 217 -8.00 -7.83 -24.78
CA ALA A 217 -8.71 -9.06 -25.08
C ALA A 217 -10.07 -9.20 -24.35
N GLY A 218 -10.58 -8.11 -23.73
CA GLY A 218 -11.86 -8.07 -23.04
C GLY A 218 -11.86 -8.56 -21.59
N ILE A 219 -10.68 -8.84 -21.00
CA ILE A 219 -10.55 -9.32 -19.63
C ILE A 219 -10.22 -8.15 -18.71
N THR A 220 -11.17 -7.72 -17.88
CA THR A 220 -11.08 -6.49 -17.08
C THR A 220 -11.03 -6.72 -15.57
N ASN A 221 -11.16 -7.96 -15.11
CA ASN A 221 -11.18 -8.33 -13.70
C ASN A 221 -9.78 -8.60 -13.13
N ILE A 222 -8.75 -7.86 -13.59
CA ILE A 222 -7.35 -8.00 -13.17
C ILE A 222 -6.83 -6.69 -12.64
N GLY A 223 -5.97 -6.76 -11.61
CA GLY A 223 -5.30 -5.61 -11.05
C GLY A 223 -3.98 -5.99 -10.38
N ILE A 224 -3.33 -5.00 -9.78
CA ILE A 224 -2.04 -5.16 -9.09
C ILE A 224 -2.28 -5.23 -7.59
N VAL A 225 -1.62 -6.19 -6.93
CA VAL A 225 -1.44 -6.23 -5.48
C VAL A 225 0.02 -5.89 -5.19
N TYR A 226 0.25 -4.67 -4.74
CA TYR A 226 1.61 -4.19 -4.47
C TYR A 226 1.98 -4.41 -3.01
N ASN A 227 3.02 -5.19 -2.76
CA ASN A 227 3.55 -5.43 -1.43
C ASN A 227 4.91 -4.74 -1.27
N GLN A 228 5.00 -3.80 -0.32
CA GLN A 228 6.20 -3.00 -0.11
C GLN A 228 7.45 -3.84 0.21
N HIS A 229 7.33 -4.95 0.95
CA HIS A 229 8.50 -5.76 1.30
C HIS A 229 9.18 -6.44 0.10
N HIS A 230 8.52 -6.51 -1.05
CA HIS A 230 9.13 -6.89 -2.33
C HIS A 230 9.58 -5.68 -3.15
N GLY A 231 9.29 -4.47 -2.69
CA GLY A 231 9.56 -3.21 -3.37
C GLY A 231 10.77 -2.42 -2.82
N HIS A 232 11.74 -3.06 -2.15
CA HIS A 232 12.93 -2.34 -1.66
C HIS A 232 13.71 -1.67 -2.79
N GLY A 233 13.84 -2.33 -3.94
CA GLY A 233 14.44 -1.74 -5.15
C GLY A 233 13.60 -0.62 -5.80
N HIS A 234 12.37 -0.42 -5.36
CA HIS A 234 11.46 0.61 -5.89
C HIS A 234 11.42 1.89 -5.04
N ILE A 235 12.06 1.91 -3.87
CA ILE A 235 11.94 2.99 -2.89
C ILE A 235 12.25 4.35 -3.52
N GLU A 236 13.35 4.48 -4.26
CA GLU A 236 13.78 5.76 -4.85
C GLU A 236 12.82 6.26 -5.93
N ARG A 237 12.26 5.36 -6.74
CA ARG A 237 11.32 5.68 -7.82
C ARG A 237 9.85 5.50 -7.46
N PHE A 238 9.51 5.33 -6.17
CA PHE A 238 8.17 4.98 -5.73
C PHE A 238 7.08 6.00 -6.14
N THR A 239 7.43 7.29 -6.22
CA THR A 239 6.49 8.33 -6.68
C THR A 239 6.08 8.11 -8.14
N GLU A 240 7.05 7.82 -9.01
CA GLU A 240 6.80 7.50 -10.42
C GLU A 240 5.96 6.23 -10.55
N LEU A 241 6.38 5.17 -9.87
CA LEU A 241 5.67 3.89 -9.88
C LEU A 241 4.24 4.02 -9.40
N MET A 242 4.00 4.77 -8.31
CA MET A 242 2.63 5.01 -7.81
C MET A 242 1.77 5.71 -8.85
N THR A 243 2.31 6.67 -9.58
CA THR A 243 1.58 7.36 -10.66
C THR A 243 1.15 6.37 -11.75
N ARG A 244 2.03 5.46 -12.13
CA ARG A 244 1.79 4.48 -13.20
C ARG A 244 0.86 3.34 -12.77
N MET A 245 1.10 2.74 -11.58
CA MET A 245 0.36 1.57 -11.13
C MET A 245 -0.98 1.89 -10.46
N ARG A 246 -1.20 3.15 -9.95
CA ARG A 246 -2.43 3.51 -9.24
C ARG A 246 -3.74 3.11 -9.94
N PRO A 247 -3.89 3.28 -11.27
CA PRO A 247 -5.14 2.90 -11.95
C PRO A 247 -5.44 1.39 -11.89
N TYR A 248 -4.42 0.57 -11.63
CA TYR A 248 -4.50 -0.89 -11.64
C TYR A 248 -4.50 -1.49 -10.22
N LEU A 249 -4.19 -0.69 -9.19
CA LEU A 249 -4.08 -1.18 -7.82
C LEU A 249 -5.42 -1.66 -7.28
N ILE A 250 -5.44 -2.89 -6.74
CA ILE A 250 -6.58 -3.46 -6.02
C ILE A 250 -6.26 -3.71 -4.54
N CYS A 251 -4.99 -3.79 -4.16
CA CYS A 251 -4.53 -3.82 -2.77
C CYS A 251 -3.09 -3.30 -2.69
N VAL A 252 -2.73 -2.66 -1.56
CA VAL A 252 -1.35 -2.31 -1.20
C VAL A 252 -1.04 -2.88 0.18
N ASN A 253 0.01 -3.70 0.28
CA ASN A 253 0.46 -4.26 1.55
C ASN A 253 1.64 -3.44 2.09
N LEU A 254 1.49 -2.97 3.32
CA LEU A 254 2.49 -2.16 4.00
C LEU A 254 3.48 -3.01 4.78
N ASN A 255 4.69 -2.50 4.87
CA ASN A 255 5.82 -2.99 5.67
C ASN A 255 6.66 -1.77 6.08
N GLY A 256 7.34 -1.84 7.21
CA GLY A 256 8.36 -0.85 7.53
C GLY A 256 9.50 -0.93 6.51
N MET A 257 9.97 0.20 6.00
CA MET A 257 10.85 0.25 4.83
C MET A 257 12.12 1.08 5.10
N ASP A 258 13.25 0.48 4.79
CA ASP A 258 14.55 1.14 4.72
C ASP A 258 15.14 1.01 3.32
N LEU A 259 15.82 2.04 2.84
CA LEU A 259 16.59 1.96 1.60
C LEU A 259 17.63 0.82 1.70
N GLY A 260 17.58 -0.16 0.80
CA GLY A 260 18.44 -1.35 0.85
C GLY A 260 18.20 -2.24 2.08
N GLY A 261 17.03 -2.20 2.70
CA GLY A 261 16.70 -3.00 3.88
C GLY A 261 16.73 -4.52 3.61
N ASP A 262 16.37 -4.93 2.41
CA ASP A 262 16.40 -6.33 1.96
C ASP A 262 17.81 -6.95 1.94
N THR A 263 18.84 -6.16 1.66
CA THR A 263 20.24 -6.61 1.64
C THR A 263 20.91 -6.51 3.02
N ARG A 264 20.26 -5.85 3.99
CA ARG A 264 20.79 -5.58 5.33
C ARG A 264 20.04 -6.28 6.46
N GLY A 265 19.32 -7.35 6.15
CA GLY A 265 18.55 -8.11 7.14
C GLY A 265 17.33 -7.35 7.72
N ARG A 266 16.90 -6.26 7.08
CA ARG A 266 15.76 -5.43 7.49
C ARG A 266 14.63 -5.43 6.44
N LYS A 267 14.50 -6.54 5.72
CA LYS A 267 13.50 -6.69 4.66
C LYS A 267 12.07 -6.60 5.20
N ILE A 268 11.83 -7.15 6.38
CA ILE A 268 10.52 -7.18 7.02
C ILE A 268 10.67 -6.63 8.43
N ILE A 269 10.26 -5.39 8.63
CA ILE A 269 10.28 -4.68 9.91
C ILE A 269 8.90 -4.07 10.18
N PRO A 270 8.52 -3.81 11.44
CA PRO A 270 7.25 -3.16 11.74
C PRO A 270 7.14 -1.76 11.14
N LEU A 271 5.93 -1.34 10.85
CA LEU A 271 5.63 0.05 10.53
C LEU A 271 6.11 0.97 11.67
N GLY A 272 6.66 2.11 11.31
CA GLY A 272 7.26 3.07 12.25
C GLY A 272 8.70 2.75 12.65
N VAL A 273 9.25 1.60 12.25
CA VAL A 273 10.67 1.26 12.42
C VAL A 273 11.49 1.70 11.21
N GLY A 274 10.90 1.68 10.02
CA GLY A 274 11.56 2.04 8.78
C GLY A 274 11.81 3.54 8.63
N THR A 275 12.97 3.92 8.11
CA THR A 275 13.36 5.33 7.87
C THR A 275 12.57 5.96 6.71
N GLU A 276 12.04 5.14 5.79
CA GLU A 276 11.30 5.58 4.62
C GLU A 276 9.77 5.62 4.83
N ASP A 277 9.28 5.15 5.97
CA ASP A 277 7.84 4.93 6.20
C ASP A 277 7.01 6.21 6.00
N VAL A 278 7.39 7.33 6.60
CA VAL A 278 6.65 8.60 6.46
C VAL A 278 6.59 9.03 5.00
N ARG A 279 7.70 8.94 4.28
CA ARG A 279 7.79 9.33 2.88
C ARG A 279 6.91 8.45 1.99
N LEU A 280 7.02 7.13 2.11
CA LEU A 280 6.28 6.18 1.28
C LEU A 280 4.78 6.22 1.56
N LEU A 281 4.36 6.30 2.84
CA LEU A 281 2.96 6.46 3.19
C LEU A 281 2.38 7.80 2.74
N SER A 282 3.17 8.89 2.77
CA SER A 282 2.76 10.19 2.23
C SER A 282 2.52 10.13 0.72
N ILE A 283 3.41 9.47 -0.03
CA ILE A 283 3.24 9.26 -1.48
C ILE A 283 1.97 8.45 -1.75
N LEU A 284 1.77 7.34 -1.04
CA LEU A 284 0.59 6.50 -1.19
C LEU A 284 -0.70 7.28 -0.91
N ARG A 285 -0.77 8.02 0.19
CA ARG A 285 -1.93 8.84 0.55
C ARG A 285 -2.21 9.93 -0.50
N LYS A 286 -1.18 10.63 -0.95
CA LYS A 286 -1.27 11.71 -1.96
C LYS A 286 -1.60 11.18 -3.37
N SER A 287 -1.37 9.91 -3.65
CA SER A 287 -1.69 9.30 -4.95
C SER A 287 -3.20 9.26 -5.25
N GLY A 288 -4.04 9.41 -4.23
CA GLY A 288 -5.49 9.27 -4.35
C GLY A 288 -5.97 7.81 -4.42
N TYR A 289 -5.11 6.84 -4.11
CA TYR A 289 -5.53 5.44 -3.91
C TYR A 289 -6.53 5.35 -2.75
N LYS A 290 -7.59 4.57 -2.91
CA LYS A 290 -8.67 4.40 -1.92
C LYS A 290 -9.00 2.94 -1.62
N GLY A 291 -8.25 2.01 -2.19
CA GLY A 291 -8.47 0.58 -1.96
C GLY A 291 -7.96 0.11 -0.60
N PRO A 292 -8.12 -1.19 -0.32
CA PRO A 292 -7.72 -1.79 0.95
C PRO A 292 -6.21 -1.77 1.15
N ILE A 293 -5.82 -1.73 2.43
CA ILE A 293 -4.44 -1.73 2.89
C ILE A 293 -4.18 -3.02 3.67
N GLY A 294 -3.26 -3.86 3.16
CA GLY A 294 -2.78 -5.02 3.89
C GLY A 294 -1.68 -4.65 4.88
N ILE A 295 -1.69 -5.30 6.04
CA ILE A 295 -0.63 -5.22 7.04
C ILE A 295 0.14 -6.53 7.00
N LEU A 296 1.40 -6.44 6.56
CA LEU A 296 2.26 -7.61 6.40
C LEU A 296 2.74 -8.15 7.75
N ASN A 297 2.69 -9.49 7.89
CA ASN A 297 3.10 -10.20 9.10
C ASN A 297 4.02 -11.40 8.81
N HIS A 298 4.81 -11.33 7.75
CA HIS A 298 5.65 -12.42 7.24
C HIS A 298 6.93 -12.60 8.06
N THR A 299 6.78 -12.89 9.34
CA THR A 299 7.86 -13.25 10.28
C THR A 299 7.35 -14.35 11.22
N ASN A 300 8.25 -15.14 11.80
CA ASN A 300 7.88 -16.32 12.61
C ASN A 300 7.63 -15.97 14.09
N GLU A 301 7.26 -14.76 14.41
CA GLU A 301 6.82 -14.34 15.73
C GLU A 301 5.33 -14.63 15.93
N ASP A 302 4.82 -14.31 17.12
CA ASP A 302 3.38 -14.34 17.42
C ASP A 302 2.64 -13.33 16.53
N ALA A 303 1.64 -13.80 15.78
CA ALA A 303 0.92 -12.96 14.82
C ALA A 303 0.16 -11.81 15.49
N GLU A 304 -0.38 -12.02 16.71
CA GLU A 304 -1.07 -10.97 17.46
C GLU A 304 -0.11 -9.86 17.89
N ALA A 305 1.06 -10.23 18.42
CA ALA A 305 2.09 -9.27 18.81
C ALA A 305 2.56 -8.47 17.58
N ARG A 306 2.81 -9.13 16.46
CA ARG A 306 3.27 -8.50 15.22
C ARG A 306 2.23 -7.56 14.61
N LEU A 307 0.96 -7.96 14.57
CA LEU A 307 -0.13 -7.08 14.13
C LEU A 307 -0.27 -5.88 15.05
N SER A 308 -0.20 -6.08 16.38
CA SER A 308 -0.25 -5.01 17.37
C SER A 308 0.87 -3.99 17.16
N ASP A 309 2.09 -4.45 16.88
CA ASP A 309 3.24 -3.60 16.59
C ASP A 309 3.01 -2.74 15.33
N ASN A 310 2.56 -3.37 14.24
CA ASN A 310 2.26 -2.66 13.01
C ASN A 310 1.15 -1.62 13.18
N LEU A 311 0.08 -1.95 13.93
CA LEU A 311 -1.00 -1.01 14.23
C LEU A 311 -0.53 0.15 15.12
N ALA A 312 0.34 -0.12 16.09
CA ALA A 312 0.92 0.91 16.95
C ALA A 312 1.84 1.84 16.15
N GLY A 313 2.70 1.26 15.30
CA GLY A 313 3.57 2.01 14.40
C GLY A 313 2.80 2.86 13.40
N LEU A 314 1.75 2.32 12.79
CA LEU A 314 0.90 3.07 11.87
C LEU A 314 0.23 4.26 12.58
N ARG A 315 -0.37 4.06 13.76
CA ARG A 315 -0.95 5.16 14.57
C ARG A 315 0.07 6.25 14.90
N TRP A 316 1.31 5.86 15.18
CA TRP A 316 2.40 6.81 15.46
C TRP A 316 2.83 7.59 14.20
N LEU A 317 2.77 6.96 13.01
CA LEU A 317 3.12 7.61 11.75
C LEU A 317 2.07 8.61 11.25
N LEU A 318 0.76 8.35 11.50
CA LEU A 318 -0.33 9.15 10.93
C LEU A 318 -0.21 10.66 11.16
N PRO A 319 0.06 11.17 12.38
CA PRO A 319 0.23 12.61 12.60
C PRO A 319 1.40 13.20 11.80
N GLN A 320 2.47 12.42 11.61
CA GLN A 320 3.65 12.87 10.88
C GLN A 320 3.35 13.04 9.36
N LEU A 321 2.39 12.27 8.82
CA LEU A 321 1.92 12.47 7.45
C LEU A 321 1.22 13.83 7.26
N ASP A 322 0.71 14.43 8.34
CA ASP A 322 0.10 15.77 8.38
C ASP A 322 1.12 16.86 8.74
N GLY A 323 2.40 16.51 8.80
CA GLY A 323 3.49 17.44 9.13
C GLY A 323 3.63 17.74 10.63
N LEU A 324 2.91 17.01 11.49
CA LEU A 324 3.05 17.17 12.93
C LEU A 324 4.35 16.51 13.42
N PRO A 325 4.97 17.04 14.50
CA PRO A 325 6.15 16.44 15.10
C PRO A 325 5.87 14.98 15.54
N ALA A 326 6.88 14.13 15.43
CA ALA A 326 6.80 12.77 15.96
C ALA A 326 6.63 12.81 17.48
N SER A 327 5.61 12.09 17.97
CA SER A 327 5.46 11.81 19.41
C SER A 327 6.44 10.72 19.86
N THR A 328 6.37 10.32 21.13
CA THR A 328 7.16 9.18 21.63
C THR A 328 6.88 7.93 20.81
N LYS A 329 7.94 7.31 20.29
CA LYS A 329 7.85 6.09 19.49
C LYS A 329 7.25 4.95 20.34
N PRO A 330 6.34 4.12 19.79
CA PRO A 330 5.76 3.01 20.53
C PRO A 330 6.82 1.96 20.87
N GLN A 331 6.64 1.28 22.00
CA GLN A 331 7.36 0.07 22.29
C GLN A 331 6.73 -1.09 21.52
N TYR A 332 7.55 -1.84 20.81
CA TYR A 332 7.11 -3.00 20.05
C TYR A 332 7.20 -4.27 20.89
N LEU A 333 6.25 -5.18 20.71
CA LEU A 333 6.15 -6.46 21.44
C LEU A 333 7.01 -7.55 20.80
N SER A 334 7.00 -7.60 19.48
CA SER A 334 7.67 -8.65 18.68
C SER A 334 8.97 -8.16 18.05
N TRP A 335 9.29 -6.88 18.15
CA TRP A 335 10.46 -6.28 17.51
C TRP A 335 11.39 -5.63 18.55
N GLN A 336 12.65 -6.02 18.49
CA GLN A 336 13.73 -5.36 19.25
C GLN A 336 14.84 -4.94 18.28
N GLU A 337 15.25 -3.69 18.34
CA GLU A 337 16.44 -3.24 17.61
C GLU A 337 17.67 -3.91 18.24
N THR A 338 18.32 -4.79 17.50
CA THR A 338 19.61 -5.36 17.90
C THR A 338 20.75 -4.41 17.52
N GLU A 339 21.89 -4.46 18.23
CA GLU A 339 23.09 -3.68 17.87
C GLU A 339 23.50 -3.91 16.40
N ALA A 340 23.38 -5.13 15.89
CA ALA A 340 23.62 -5.46 14.49
C ALA A 340 22.67 -4.73 13.55
N SER A 341 21.40 -4.56 13.93
CA SER A 341 20.41 -3.84 13.13
C SER A 341 20.61 -2.32 13.15
N VAL A 342 21.18 -1.78 14.24
CA VAL A 342 21.50 -0.35 14.38
C VAL A 342 22.77 0.00 13.61
N ALA A 343 23.78 -0.85 13.64
CA ALA A 343 25.05 -0.63 12.91
C ALA A 343 24.87 -0.64 11.38
N GLN A 344 23.77 -1.17 10.88
CA GLN A 344 23.44 -1.25 9.45
C GLN A 344 22.58 -0.08 8.95
N LYS A 345 22.19 0.87 9.82
CA LYS A 345 21.50 2.09 9.37
C LYS A 345 22.45 2.93 8.50
N PRO A 346 22.00 3.50 7.38
CA PRO A 346 22.81 4.49 6.68
C PRO A 346 23.10 5.65 7.65
N LYS A 347 24.36 6.14 7.65
CA LYS A 347 24.65 7.40 8.34
C LYS A 347 23.86 8.51 7.66
N PRO A 348 23.29 9.45 8.42
CA PRO A 348 22.53 10.58 7.91
C PRO A 348 23.31 11.43 6.91
#